data_18e5f5db0c8b0cc57793f9eb9b9e04a2
#
_entry.id   18e5f5db0c8b0cc57793f9eb9b9e04a2
#
_cell.length_a   1.000
_cell.length_b   1.000
_cell.length_c   1.000
_cell.angle_alpha   90.00
_cell.angle_beta   90.00
_cell.angle_gamma   90.00
#
_symmetry.space_group_name_H-M   'P 1'
#
loop_
_entity.id
_entity.type
_entity.pdbx_description
1 polymer ?
#
loop_
_entity_poly.entity_id
_entity_poly.type
_entity_poly.pdbx_seq_one_letter_code
_entity_poly.pdbx_strand_id
1 'polypeptide(L)' 'MSFQAYIDNIKEKTKQTPDQIREHAIKQGILVSDLKATDFCNWLANEYQLGRGHSMALWKYFIDHQWINTKHTTL' A
#
# COMPACT_ATOMS: atom_id res chain seq x y z
N MET A 1 18.16 -3.77 -2.22
CA MET A 1 17.46 -3.37 -0.99
C MET A 1 16.45 -4.43 -0.61
N SER A 2 16.39 -4.81 0.66
CA SER A 2 15.46 -5.84 1.12
C SER A 2 14.04 -5.26 1.21
N PHE A 3 13.05 -6.16 1.21
CA PHE A 3 11.66 -5.77 1.37
C PHE A 3 11.43 -5.00 2.67
N GLN A 4 12.06 -5.47 3.75
CA GLN A 4 11.93 -4.81 5.06
C GLN A 4 12.51 -3.39 5.02
N ALA A 5 13.58 -3.16 4.25
CA ALA A 5 14.12 -1.82 4.12
C ALA A 5 13.14 -0.86 3.44
N TYR A 6 12.39 -1.35 2.45
CA TYR A 6 11.32 -0.55 1.85
C TYR A 6 10.26 -0.17 2.87
N ILE A 7 9.84 -1.12 3.69
CA ILE A 7 8.81 -0.89 4.70
C ILE A 7 9.32 0.13 5.73
N ASP A 8 10.57 -0.01 6.17
CA ASP A 8 11.16 0.94 7.12
C ASP A 8 11.23 2.36 6.54
N ASN A 9 11.61 2.47 5.27
CA ASN A 9 11.66 3.76 4.59
C ASN A 9 10.28 4.39 4.46
N ILE A 10 9.25 3.58 4.22
CA ILE A 10 7.87 4.06 4.12
C ILE A 10 7.44 4.65 5.46
N LYS A 11 7.74 3.96 6.57
CA LYS A 11 7.41 4.46 7.90
C LYS A 11 8.10 5.79 8.17
N GLU A 12 9.35 5.91 7.73
CA GLU A 12 10.12 7.13 7.92
C GLU A 12 9.55 8.28 7.09
N LYS A 13 9.20 8.02 5.83
CA LYS A 13 8.68 9.04 4.92
C LYS A 13 7.28 9.49 5.28
N THR A 14 6.42 8.56 5.67
CA THR A 14 5.01 8.86 5.92
C THR A 14 4.72 9.16 7.37
N LYS A 15 5.65 8.82 8.26
CA LYS A 15 5.44 8.90 9.72
C LYS A 15 4.32 7.97 10.17
N GLN A 16 4.01 6.95 9.38
CA GLN A 16 2.95 5.98 9.68
C GLN A 16 3.43 4.56 9.42
N THR A 17 2.93 3.64 10.23
CA THR A 17 3.15 2.21 10.01
C THR A 17 2.23 1.73 8.89
N PRO A 18 2.51 0.55 8.29
CA PRO A 18 1.57 -0.02 7.32
C PRO A 18 0.16 -0.19 7.87
N ASP A 19 0.02 -0.51 9.16
CA ASP A 19 -1.30 -0.62 9.80
C ASP A 19 -2.05 0.71 9.77
N GLN A 20 -1.35 1.80 10.04
CA GLN A 20 -1.95 3.13 10.03
C GLN A 20 -2.34 3.55 8.62
N ILE A 21 -1.52 3.20 7.63
CA ILE A 21 -1.84 3.48 6.23
C ILE A 21 -3.08 2.68 5.81
N ARG A 22 -3.19 1.44 6.27
CA ARG A 22 -4.38 0.61 6.01
C ARG A 22 -5.64 1.26 6.59
N GLU A 23 -5.55 1.75 7.83
CA GLU A 23 -6.67 2.43 8.47
C GLU A 23 -7.13 3.64 7.63
N HIS A 24 -6.17 4.42 7.14
CA HIS A 24 -6.47 5.56 6.30
C HIS A 24 -7.13 5.13 4.99
N ALA A 25 -6.63 4.04 4.38
CA ALA A 25 -7.19 3.50 3.15
C ALA A 25 -8.64 3.04 3.36
N ILE A 26 -8.92 2.42 4.50
CA ILE A 26 -10.28 1.98 4.84
C ILE A 26 -11.19 3.19 4.97
N LYS A 27 -10.74 4.23 5.65
CA LYS A 27 -11.53 5.46 5.82
C LYS A 27 -11.82 6.14 4.48
N GLN A 28 -10.86 6.10 3.56
CA GLN A 28 -11.02 6.69 2.24
C GLN A 28 -11.86 5.81 1.30
N GLY A 29 -12.11 4.55 1.71
CA GLY A 29 -12.93 3.64 0.93
C GLY A 29 -12.26 3.14 -0.33
N ILE A 30 -10.92 3.09 -0.39
CA ILE A 30 -10.22 2.67 -1.59
C ILE A 30 -9.99 1.16 -1.68
N LEU A 31 -10.15 0.44 -0.57
CA LEU A 31 -9.93 -1.01 -0.55
C LEU A 31 -11.17 -1.73 -1.06
N VAL A 32 -11.40 -1.61 -2.37
CA VAL A 32 -12.57 -2.19 -3.03
C VAL A 32 -12.18 -3.47 -3.77
N SER A 33 -13.17 -4.27 -4.17
CA SER A 33 -12.93 -5.59 -4.76
C SER A 33 -12.26 -5.52 -6.14
N ASP A 34 -12.32 -4.39 -6.82
CA ASP A 34 -11.67 -4.22 -8.12
C ASP A 34 -10.48 -3.26 -8.07
N LEU A 35 -9.92 -3.04 -6.87
CA LEU A 35 -8.75 -2.20 -6.70
C LEU A 35 -7.55 -2.80 -7.45
N LYS A 36 -6.88 -1.98 -8.24
CA LYS A 36 -5.68 -2.36 -8.99
C LYS A 36 -4.44 -1.79 -8.32
N ALA A 37 -3.28 -2.44 -8.59
CA ALA A 37 -2.01 -1.95 -8.07
C ALA A 37 -1.75 -0.51 -8.50
N THR A 38 -2.09 -0.16 -9.75
CA THR A 38 -1.92 1.20 -10.26
C THR A 38 -2.74 2.21 -9.46
N ASP A 39 -3.99 1.87 -9.16
CA ASP A 39 -4.87 2.74 -8.39
C ASP A 39 -4.33 2.95 -6.97
N PHE A 40 -3.85 1.87 -6.36
CA PHE A 40 -3.27 1.92 -5.02
C PHE A 40 -2.02 2.79 -5.00
N CYS A 41 -1.14 2.62 -5.99
CA CYS A 41 0.08 3.41 -6.11
C CYS A 41 -0.24 4.90 -6.32
N ASN A 42 -1.24 5.21 -7.15
CA ASN A 42 -1.66 6.58 -7.38
C ASN A 42 -2.18 7.22 -6.10
N TRP A 43 -2.97 6.47 -5.33
CA TRP A 43 -3.46 6.95 -4.05
C TRP A 43 -2.31 7.25 -3.09
N LEU A 44 -1.34 6.36 -3.00
CA LEU A 44 -0.17 6.56 -2.14
C LEU A 44 0.66 7.75 -2.59
N ALA A 45 0.79 7.96 -3.90
CA ALA A 45 1.51 9.11 -4.42
C ALA A 45 0.81 10.41 -4.04
N ASN A 46 -0.52 10.43 -4.08
CA ASN A 46 -1.30 11.62 -3.73
C ASN A 46 -1.31 11.89 -2.23
N GLU A 47 -1.44 10.83 -1.42
CA GLU A 47 -1.60 11.00 0.03
C GLU A 47 -0.28 11.12 0.77
N TYR A 48 0.75 10.42 0.30
CA TYR A 48 2.01 10.31 1.03
C TYR A 48 3.22 10.64 0.16
N GLN A 49 3.02 10.96 -1.11
CA GLN A 49 4.10 11.27 -2.06
C GLN A 49 5.12 10.13 -2.16
N LEU A 50 4.63 8.91 -2.08
CA LEU A 50 5.49 7.72 -2.20
C LEU A 50 5.79 7.43 -3.66
N GLY A 51 7.03 7.06 -3.94
CA GLY A 51 7.43 6.60 -5.25
C GLY A 51 6.86 5.22 -5.57
N ARG A 52 6.96 4.84 -6.85
CA ARG A 52 6.38 3.58 -7.33
C ARG A 52 6.98 2.36 -6.63
N GLY A 53 8.29 2.34 -6.41
CA GLY A 53 8.93 1.22 -5.75
C GLY A 53 8.40 0.98 -4.34
N HIS A 54 8.28 2.06 -3.57
CA HIS A 54 7.75 1.98 -2.21
C HIS A 54 6.27 1.62 -2.22
N SER A 55 5.52 2.17 -3.17
CA SER A 55 4.09 1.87 -3.29
C SER A 55 3.85 0.40 -3.63
N MET A 56 4.65 -0.17 -4.52
CA MET A 56 4.53 -1.59 -4.86
C MET A 56 4.93 -2.49 -3.70
N ALA A 57 5.90 -2.05 -2.88
CA ALA A 57 6.25 -2.80 -1.67
C ALA A 57 5.07 -2.84 -0.70
N LEU A 58 4.36 -1.72 -0.53
CA LEU A 58 3.16 -1.70 0.30
C LEU A 58 2.04 -2.56 -0.28
N TRP A 59 1.88 -2.53 -1.61
CA TRP A 59 0.89 -3.37 -2.29
C TRP A 59 1.12 -4.84 -1.95
N LYS A 60 2.37 -5.29 -2.07
CA LYS A 60 2.73 -6.66 -1.74
C LYS A 60 2.54 -6.95 -0.25
N TYR A 61 2.91 -6.02 0.61
CA TYR A 61 2.73 -6.16 2.05
C TYR A 61 1.25 -6.36 2.40
N PHE A 62 0.39 -5.55 1.81
CA PHE A 62 -1.05 -5.65 2.07
C PHE A 62 -1.61 -6.97 1.56
N ILE A 63 -1.15 -7.44 0.41
CA ILE A 63 -1.56 -8.74 -0.14
C ILE A 63 -1.11 -9.87 0.78
N ASP A 64 0.14 -9.83 1.21
CA ASP A 64 0.72 -10.88 2.06
C ASP A 64 -0.01 -10.97 3.41
N HIS A 65 -0.53 -9.85 3.90
CA HIS A 65 -1.30 -9.81 5.14
C HIS A 65 -2.79 -9.99 4.90
N GLN A 66 -3.19 -10.26 3.66
CA GLN A 66 -4.59 -10.46 3.28
C GLN A 66 -5.46 -9.23 3.57
N TRP A 67 -4.86 -8.05 3.56
CA TRP A 67 -5.58 -6.79 3.72
C TRP A 67 -6.22 -6.33 2.41
N ILE A 68 -5.68 -6.78 1.28
CA ILE A 68 -6.23 -6.57 -0.04
C ILE A 68 -6.59 -7.93 -0.62
N ASN A 69 -7.84 -8.07 -1.00
CA ASN A 69 -8.32 -9.32 -1.60
C ASN A 69 -9.23 -8.94 -2.77
N THR A 70 -8.61 -8.69 -3.91
CA THR A 70 -9.34 -8.28 -5.11
C THR A 70 -9.09 -9.28 -6.23
N LYS A 71 -9.90 -9.18 -7.28
CA LYS A 71 -9.73 -10.06 -8.44
C LYS A 71 -8.38 -9.87 -9.14
N HIS A 72 -7.69 -8.76 -8.85
CA HIS A 72 -6.38 -8.46 -9.44
C HIS A 72 -5.22 -9.00 -8.61
N THR A 73 -5.49 -9.57 -7.44
CA THR A 73 -4.47 -10.16 -6.58
C THR A 73 -4.47 -11.68 -6.64
N THR A 74 -5.45 -12.27 -7.30
CA THR A 74 -5.57 -13.72 -7.44
C THR A 74 -4.61 -14.19 -8.54
N LEU A 75 -3.82 -15.19 -8.22
CA LEU A 75 -2.87 -15.76 -9.18
C LEU A 75 -3.47 -16.98 -9.84
#